data_eaa355f33fbd9404646c4f4fc06c315b
#
_entry.id   eaa355f33fbd9404646c4f4fc06c315b
#
_cell.length_a   1.000
_cell.length_b   1.000
_cell.length_c   1.000
_cell.angle_alpha   90.00
_cell.angle_beta   90.00
_cell.angle_gamma   90.00
#
_symmetry.space_group_name_H-M   'P 1'
#
loop_
_entity.id
_entity.type
_entity.pdbx_description
1 polymer ?
#
loop_
_entity_poly.entity_id
_entity_poly.type
_entity_poly.pdbx_seq_one_letter_code
_entity_poly.pdbx_strand_id
1 'polypeptide(L)'
;MNLSKKFEELILKQLESFGCSMGVTNLVMYLASAKQGTKASFEMIGQWPQIDRLLTSIEDDPSLKVSSPNRRWYPLQENDILLGVLRVETDLKGGNWPVSLDSRLKALSISLAKCVSIELERQNKNEEVNYLKNQVNVIIHQLRNPLAAIRTYA
;
A
#
# COMPACT_ATOMS: atom_id res chain seq x y z
N MET A 1 5.40 -0.87 -13.79
CA MET A 1 6.50 -0.11 -13.16
C MET A 1 7.66 -1.06 -12.95
N ASN A 2 8.80 -0.76 -13.53
CA ASN A 2 9.99 -1.61 -13.37
C ASN A 2 10.83 -1.10 -12.20
N LEU A 3 10.58 -1.66 -11.03
CA LEU A 3 11.39 -1.36 -9.85
C LEU A 3 12.64 -2.24 -9.86
N SER A 4 13.76 -1.69 -9.42
CA SER A 4 14.97 -2.47 -9.29
C SER A 4 14.81 -3.56 -8.24
N LYS A 5 15.48 -4.69 -8.45
CA LYS A 5 15.50 -5.79 -7.48
C LYS A 5 16.01 -5.34 -6.11
N LYS A 6 16.98 -4.43 -6.11
CA LYS A 6 17.56 -3.87 -4.90
C LYS A 6 16.53 -3.06 -4.11
N PHE A 7 15.66 -2.34 -4.81
CA PHE A 7 14.58 -1.59 -4.19
C PHE A 7 13.54 -2.53 -3.57
N GLU A 8 13.15 -3.59 -4.29
CA GLU A 8 12.21 -4.58 -3.78
C GLU A 8 12.74 -5.24 -2.50
N GLU A 9 14.04 -5.57 -2.46
CA GLU A 9 14.68 -6.12 -1.27
C GLU A 9 14.66 -5.15 -0.10
N LEU A 10 14.84 -3.86 -0.35
CA LEU A 10 14.76 -2.83 0.67
C LEU A 10 13.36 -2.74 1.26
N ILE A 11 12.34 -2.79 0.42
CA ILE A 11 10.94 -2.78 0.86
C ILE A 11 10.65 -4.01 1.73
N LEU A 12 11.07 -5.19 1.29
CA LEU A 12 10.88 -6.43 2.05
C LEU A 12 11.53 -6.34 3.43
N LYS A 13 12.72 -5.76 3.53
CA LYS A 13 13.39 -5.57 4.82
C LYS A 13 12.62 -4.64 5.74
N GLN A 14 12.05 -3.58 5.20
CA GLN A 14 11.23 -2.65 5.98
C GLN A 14 9.97 -3.33 6.50
N LEU A 15 9.28 -4.10 5.67
CA LEU A 15 8.10 -4.85 6.09
C LEU A 15 8.44 -5.89 7.14
N GLU A 16 9.51 -6.64 6.94
CA GLU A 16 9.99 -7.66 7.87
C GLU A 16 10.34 -7.05 9.23
N SER A 17 11.04 -5.92 9.20
CA SER A 17 11.43 -5.19 10.40
C SER A 17 10.23 -4.73 11.23
N PHE A 18 9.13 -4.40 10.59
CA PHE A 18 7.90 -3.99 11.26
C PHE A 18 7.02 -5.16 11.66
N GLY A 19 7.04 -6.25 10.89
CA GLY A 19 6.05 -7.31 10.94
C GLY A 19 5.91 -8.08 12.24
N CYS A 20 6.93 -8.09 13.09
CA CYS A 20 6.88 -8.80 14.39
C CYS A 20 6.30 -7.93 15.51
N SER A 21 5.68 -6.79 15.17
CA SER A 21 5.24 -5.79 16.14
C SER A 21 3.75 -5.91 16.46
N MET A 22 3.41 -5.91 17.74
CA MET A 22 2.08 -5.58 18.27
C MET A 22 0.90 -6.35 17.65
N GLY A 23 1.08 -7.64 17.36
CA GLY A 23 -0.01 -8.47 16.85
C GLY A 23 -0.21 -8.41 15.34
N VAL A 24 0.67 -7.76 14.61
CA VAL A 24 0.61 -7.75 13.14
C VAL A 24 0.93 -9.15 12.62
N THR A 25 0.05 -9.68 11.77
CA THR A 25 0.21 -11.02 11.20
C THR A 25 0.53 -10.99 9.72
N ASN A 26 0.20 -9.91 9.02
CA ASN A 26 0.47 -9.80 7.60
C ASN A 26 0.55 -8.33 7.16
N LEU A 27 1.52 -8.06 6.31
CA LEU A 27 1.69 -6.77 5.64
C LEU A 27 1.82 -7.02 4.15
N VAL A 28 1.03 -6.33 3.34
CA VAL A 28 1.11 -6.42 1.88
C VAL A 28 1.15 -5.02 1.30
N MET A 29 2.17 -4.75 0.48
CA MET A 29 2.34 -3.47 -0.18
C MET A 29 1.96 -3.60 -1.64
N TYR A 30 1.03 -2.75 -2.08
CA TYR A 30 0.61 -2.64 -3.47
C TYR A 30 0.99 -1.27 -4.00
N LEU A 31 1.50 -1.23 -5.23
CA LEU A 31 1.76 0.03 -5.93
C LEU A 31 0.84 0.16 -7.13
N ALA A 32 0.41 1.39 -7.37
CA ALA A 32 -0.33 1.72 -8.58
C ALA A 32 0.57 1.51 -9.78
N SER A 33 0.07 0.78 -10.76
CA SER A 33 0.78 0.51 -12.01
C SER A 33 -0.09 0.92 -13.17
N ALA A 34 0.47 1.69 -14.09
CA ALA A 34 -0.23 2.10 -15.29
C ALA A 34 0.76 2.03 -16.46
N LYS A 35 0.49 1.13 -17.39
CA LYS A 35 1.24 1.07 -18.65
C LYS A 35 0.45 1.82 -19.70
N GLN A 36 1.15 2.52 -20.58
CA GLN A 36 0.53 3.26 -21.67
C GLN A 36 -0.42 2.34 -22.47
N GLY A 37 -1.66 2.76 -22.63
CA GLY A 37 -2.67 1.99 -23.33
C GLY A 37 -3.35 0.89 -22.53
N THR A 38 -2.99 0.70 -21.23
CA THR A 38 -3.62 -0.28 -20.36
C THR A 38 -4.38 0.41 -19.23
N LYS A 39 -5.35 -0.31 -18.65
CA LYS A 39 -6.08 0.16 -17.49
C LYS A 39 -5.15 0.20 -16.28
N ALA A 40 -5.25 1.25 -15.49
CA ALA A 40 -4.50 1.34 -14.25
C ALA A 40 -4.92 0.25 -13.27
N SER A 41 -3.95 -0.31 -12.58
CA SER A 41 -4.16 -1.40 -11.61
C SER A 41 -3.18 -1.25 -10.46
N PHE A 42 -3.43 -2.00 -9.39
CA PHE A 42 -2.48 -2.13 -8.30
C PHE A 42 -1.73 -3.45 -8.43
N GLU A 43 -0.43 -3.41 -8.20
CA GLU A 43 0.46 -4.55 -8.32
C GLU A 43 1.13 -4.81 -6.97
N MET A 44 1.12 -6.06 -6.53
CA MET A 44 1.77 -6.44 -5.29
C MET A 44 3.29 -6.38 -5.44
N ILE A 45 3.94 -5.61 -4.57
CA ILE A 45 5.38 -5.39 -4.60
C ILE A 45 6.09 -6.22 -3.53
N GLY A 46 5.47 -6.38 -2.38
CA GLY A 46 6.05 -7.15 -1.30
C GLY A 46 5.02 -7.53 -0.25
N GLN A 47 5.33 -8.60 0.48
CA GLN A 47 4.51 -9.04 1.60
C GLN A 47 5.36 -9.61 2.72
N TRP A 48 4.85 -9.52 3.93
CA TRP A 48 5.43 -10.15 5.09
C TRP A 48 4.30 -10.84 5.87
N PRO A 49 4.46 -12.09 6.32
CA PRO A 49 5.50 -13.01 5.87
C PRO A 49 5.33 -13.38 4.41
N GLN A 50 6.40 -13.83 3.78
CA GLN A 50 6.32 -14.32 2.42
C GLN A 50 5.60 -15.65 2.42
N ILE A 51 4.41 -15.66 1.85
CA ILE A 51 3.57 -16.85 1.75
C ILE A 51 3.42 -17.20 0.28
N ASP A 52 3.66 -18.46 -0.04
CA ASP A 52 3.59 -18.97 -1.40
C ASP A 52 2.13 -19.28 -1.75
N ARG A 53 1.31 -18.25 -1.81
CA ARG A 53 -0.10 -18.37 -2.20
C ARG A 53 -0.52 -17.18 -3.06
N LEU A 54 -1.46 -17.43 -3.95
CA LEU A 54 -2.07 -16.37 -4.73
C LEU A 54 -2.92 -15.48 -3.81
N LEU A 55 -2.60 -14.19 -3.82
CA LEU A 55 -3.42 -13.20 -3.17
C LEU A 55 -4.56 -12.79 -4.10
N THR A 56 -5.73 -12.57 -3.55
CA THR A 56 -6.84 -11.97 -4.29
C THR A 56 -6.41 -10.60 -4.80
N SER A 57 -6.89 -10.23 -5.99
CA SER A 57 -6.63 -8.90 -6.49
C SER A 57 -7.21 -7.87 -5.52
N ILE A 58 -6.59 -6.71 -5.46
CA ILE A 58 -7.00 -5.67 -4.52
C ILE A 58 -8.48 -5.27 -4.71
N GLU A 59 -8.94 -5.25 -5.94
CA GLU A 59 -10.31 -4.86 -6.29
C GLU A 59 -11.36 -5.86 -5.77
N ASP A 60 -10.95 -7.11 -5.58
CA ASP A 60 -11.81 -8.19 -5.11
C ASP A 60 -11.77 -8.35 -3.58
N ASP A 61 -10.96 -7.59 -2.90
CA ASP A 61 -10.84 -7.69 -1.45
C ASP A 61 -12.05 -7.02 -0.78
N PRO A 62 -12.88 -7.78 -0.05
CA PRO A 62 -14.10 -7.24 0.56
C PRO A 62 -13.80 -6.17 1.63
N SER A 63 -12.62 -6.19 2.24
CA SER A 63 -12.26 -5.23 3.27
C SER A 63 -12.08 -3.80 2.75
N LEU A 64 -11.96 -3.62 1.43
CA LEU A 64 -11.97 -2.30 0.81
C LEU A 64 -13.35 -1.66 0.80
N LYS A 65 -14.41 -2.47 0.78
CA LYS A 65 -15.79 -1.98 0.68
C LYS A 65 -16.47 -1.91 2.04
N VAL A 66 -16.11 -2.82 2.93
CA VAL A 66 -16.68 -2.93 4.27
C VAL A 66 -15.54 -3.03 5.27
N SER A 67 -15.59 -2.23 6.33
CA SER A 67 -14.59 -2.30 7.39
C SER A 67 -14.48 -3.69 7.97
N SER A 68 -13.24 -4.18 8.08
CA SER A 68 -12.93 -5.44 8.72
C SER A 68 -12.23 -5.18 10.05
N PRO A 69 -12.57 -5.88 11.14
CA PRO A 69 -11.92 -5.64 12.43
C PRO A 69 -10.44 -6.00 12.42
N ASN A 70 -10.02 -6.94 11.57
CA ASN A 70 -8.65 -7.46 11.57
C ASN A 70 -7.81 -7.00 10.38
N ARG A 71 -8.37 -6.18 9.50
CA ARG A 71 -7.69 -5.73 8.29
C ARG A 71 -7.94 -4.25 8.07
N ARG A 72 -6.85 -3.49 7.92
CA ARG A 72 -6.89 -2.06 7.60
C ARG A 72 -6.01 -1.75 6.41
N TRP A 73 -6.33 -0.65 5.74
CA TRP A 73 -5.64 -0.18 4.56
C TRP A 73 -5.08 1.21 4.84
N TYR A 74 -3.81 1.42 4.51
CA TYR A 74 -3.13 2.70 4.68
C TYR A 74 -2.67 3.21 3.32
N PRO A 75 -3.03 4.44 2.94
CA PRO A 75 -2.61 4.98 1.64
C PRO A 75 -1.13 5.33 1.66
N LEU A 76 -0.45 5.07 0.54
CA LEU A 76 0.91 5.49 0.30
C LEU A 76 0.86 6.77 -0.54
N GLN A 77 0.89 7.91 0.12
CA GLN A 77 0.75 9.22 -0.52
C GLN A 77 2.01 10.05 -0.36
N GLU A 78 2.38 10.74 -1.44
CA GLU A 78 3.47 11.71 -1.48
C GLU A 78 3.02 12.89 -2.33
N ASN A 79 3.06 14.12 -1.77
CA ASN A 79 2.67 15.34 -2.50
C ASN A 79 1.30 15.24 -3.18
N ASP A 80 0.30 14.75 -2.46
CA ASP A 80 -1.09 14.56 -2.94
C ASP A 80 -1.24 13.50 -4.06
N ILE A 81 -0.19 12.73 -4.32
CA ILE A 81 -0.24 11.62 -5.27
C ILE A 81 -0.36 10.31 -4.47
N LEU A 82 -1.38 9.51 -4.79
CA LEU A 82 -1.52 8.17 -4.24
C LEU A 82 -0.64 7.23 -5.07
N LEU A 83 0.44 6.73 -4.46
CA LEU A 83 1.36 5.81 -5.11
C LEU A 83 0.98 4.35 -4.92
N GLY A 84 0.23 4.05 -3.87
CA GLY A 84 -0.16 2.69 -3.56
C GLY A 84 -0.91 2.60 -2.25
N VAL A 85 -1.06 1.37 -1.76
CA VAL A 85 -1.70 1.10 -0.46
C VAL A 85 -0.95 0.01 0.28
N LEU A 86 -1.00 0.08 1.60
CA LEU A 86 -0.49 -0.95 2.50
C LEU A 86 -1.65 -1.64 3.18
N ARG A 87 -1.78 -2.96 2.99
CA ARG A 87 -2.78 -3.78 3.66
C ARG A 87 -2.17 -4.39 4.92
N VAL A 88 -2.81 -4.20 6.05
CA VAL A 88 -2.33 -4.69 7.35
C VAL A 88 -3.36 -5.61 7.97
N GLU A 89 -2.94 -6.80 8.36
CA GLU A 89 -3.76 -7.72 9.14
C GLU A 89 -3.17 -7.91 10.53
N THR A 90 -4.05 -8.05 11.51
CA THR A 90 -3.68 -8.37 12.88
C THR A 90 -4.53 -9.51 13.41
N ASP A 91 -4.04 -10.14 14.48
CA ASP A 91 -4.79 -11.14 15.25
C ASP A 91 -5.46 -10.52 16.48
N LEU A 92 -5.53 -9.20 16.54
CA LEU A 92 -6.12 -8.49 17.68
C LEU A 92 -7.63 -8.69 17.71
N LYS A 93 -8.14 -9.10 18.86
CA LYS A 93 -9.56 -9.39 19.02
C LYS A 93 -10.40 -8.11 19.01
N GLY A 94 -11.56 -8.19 18.34
CA GLY A 94 -12.54 -7.12 18.34
C GLY A 94 -12.16 -5.86 17.58
N GLY A 95 -11.10 -5.90 16.78
CA GLY A 95 -10.65 -4.74 16.01
C GLY A 95 -10.06 -3.62 16.86
N ASN A 96 -9.68 -3.91 18.09
CA ASN A 96 -9.08 -2.94 19.01
C ASN A 96 -7.60 -2.76 18.71
N TRP A 97 -7.31 -1.94 17.72
CA TRP A 97 -5.93 -1.63 17.35
C TRP A 97 -5.40 -0.54 18.29
N PRO A 98 -4.26 -0.79 18.97
CA PRO A 98 -3.66 0.26 19.81
C PRO A 98 -3.37 1.52 19.00
N VAL A 99 -3.56 2.68 19.63
CA VAL A 99 -3.26 3.98 18.99
C VAL A 99 -1.80 4.05 18.54
N SER A 100 -0.90 3.48 19.35
CA SER A 100 0.52 3.43 19.02
C SER A 100 0.79 2.60 17.76
N LEU A 101 0.08 1.50 17.58
CA LEU A 101 0.19 0.68 16.36
C LEU A 101 -0.28 1.46 15.14
N ASP A 102 -1.44 2.10 15.23
CA ASP A 102 -1.98 2.90 14.13
C ASP A 102 -1.02 4.03 13.74
N SER A 103 -0.46 4.74 14.72
CA SER A 103 0.51 5.81 14.48
C SER A 103 1.77 5.29 13.79
N ARG A 104 2.27 4.13 14.21
CA ARG A 104 3.46 3.51 13.61
C ARG A 104 3.19 3.04 12.19
N LEU A 105 1.99 2.52 11.92
CA LEU A 105 1.60 2.11 10.57
C LEU A 105 1.47 3.29 9.63
N LYS A 106 0.95 4.40 10.11
CA LYS A 106 0.91 5.65 9.34
C LYS A 106 2.32 6.14 9.01
N ALA A 107 3.22 6.11 10.00
CA ALA A 107 4.61 6.50 9.79
C ALA A 107 5.30 5.59 8.79
N LEU A 108 5.06 4.27 8.87
CA LEU A 108 5.57 3.30 7.91
C LEU A 108 5.07 3.62 6.50
N SER A 109 3.78 3.91 6.36
CA SER A 109 3.17 4.24 5.06
C SER A 109 3.79 5.49 4.44
N ILE A 110 4.03 6.52 5.25
CA ILE A 110 4.69 7.74 4.80
C ILE A 110 6.12 7.44 4.36
N SER A 111 6.84 6.64 5.13
CA SER A 111 8.21 6.24 4.82
C SER A 111 8.29 5.43 3.52
N LEU A 112 7.39 4.47 3.34
CA LEU A 112 7.33 3.67 2.12
C LEU A 112 7.01 4.51 0.90
N ALA A 113 6.05 5.43 1.03
CA ALA A 113 5.69 6.36 -0.06
C ALA A 113 6.89 7.22 -0.46
N LYS A 114 7.64 7.70 0.53
CA LYS A 114 8.85 8.48 0.29
C LYS A 114 9.90 7.67 -0.45
N CYS A 115 10.11 6.42 -0.06
CA CYS A 115 11.05 5.52 -0.73
C CYS A 115 10.67 5.29 -2.19
N VAL A 116 9.38 5.08 -2.47
CA VAL A 116 8.88 4.90 -3.84
C VAL A 116 9.12 6.17 -4.66
N SER A 117 8.79 7.32 -4.10
CA SER A 117 8.97 8.61 -4.76
C SER A 117 10.43 8.84 -5.15
N ILE A 118 11.36 8.57 -4.22
CA ILE A 118 12.81 8.71 -4.46
C ILE A 118 13.25 7.74 -5.55
N GLU A 119 12.78 6.50 -5.52
CA GLU A 119 13.15 5.50 -6.53
C GLU A 119 12.68 5.91 -7.93
N LEU A 120 11.47 6.44 -8.04
CA LEU A 120 10.96 6.91 -9.33
C LEU A 120 11.76 8.11 -9.85
N GLU A 121 12.13 9.04 -8.98
CA GLU A 121 12.99 10.16 -9.36
C GLU A 121 14.38 9.68 -9.80
N ARG A 122 14.95 8.73 -9.06
CA ARG A 122 16.26 8.17 -9.37
C ARG A 122 16.28 7.49 -10.74
N GLN A 123 15.18 6.86 -11.13
CA GLN A 123 15.04 6.22 -12.44
C GLN A 123 14.75 7.24 -13.55
N ASN A 124 14.66 8.53 -13.21
CA ASN A 124 14.38 9.63 -14.15
C ASN A 124 13.08 9.39 -14.95
N LYS A 125 12.03 8.95 -14.27
CA LYS A 125 10.76 8.62 -14.88
C LYS A 125 9.68 9.66 -14.57
N ASN A 126 10.00 10.93 -14.74
CA ASN A 126 9.07 12.03 -14.50
C ASN A 126 7.78 11.89 -15.31
N GLU A 127 7.89 11.46 -16.55
CA GLU A 127 6.72 11.25 -17.42
C GLU A 127 5.83 10.14 -16.87
N GLU A 128 6.42 9.07 -16.36
CA GLU A 128 5.68 7.95 -15.76
C GLU A 128 4.95 8.41 -14.50
N VAL A 129 5.57 9.24 -13.68
CA VAL A 129 4.92 9.82 -12.49
C VAL A 129 3.72 10.67 -12.89
N ASN A 130 3.85 11.52 -13.89
CA ASN A 130 2.75 12.34 -14.38
C ASN A 130 1.61 11.48 -14.93
N TYR A 131 1.95 10.45 -15.67
CA TYR A 131 0.98 9.49 -16.18
C TYR A 131 0.25 8.78 -15.04
N LEU A 132 0.99 8.32 -14.03
CA LEU A 132 0.43 7.69 -12.85
C LEU A 132 -0.50 8.64 -12.09
N LYS A 133 -0.14 9.90 -11.97
CA LYS A 133 -0.98 10.91 -11.33
C LYS A 133 -2.38 10.96 -11.94
N ASN A 134 -2.45 10.98 -13.28
CA ASN A 134 -3.71 11.01 -13.99
C ASN A 134 -4.50 9.70 -13.82
N GLN A 135 -3.82 8.56 -13.92
CA GLN A 135 -4.45 7.25 -13.79
C GLN A 135 -4.89 6.96 -12.36
N VAL A 136 -4.10 7.39 -11.38
CA VAL A 136 -4.44 7.23 -9.97
C VAL A 136 -5.70 8.03 -9.62
N ASN A 137 -5.89 9.20 -10.22
CA ASN A 137 -7.12 9.96 -10.02
C ASN A 137 -8.36 9.16 -10.46
N VAL A 138 -8.25 8.40 -11.55
CA VAL A 138 -9.32 7.50 -11.99
C VAL A 138 -9.55 6.38 -10.97
N ILE A 139 -8.47 5.77 -10.48
CA ILE A 139 -8.56 4.71 -9.45
C ILE A 139 -9.17 5.26 -8.16
N ILE A 140 -8.76 6.44 -7.72
CA ILE A 140 -9.32 7.09 -6.53
C ILE A 140 -10.83 7.27 -6.69
N HIS A 141 -11.27 7.65 -7.88
CA HIS A 141 -12.70 7.80 -8.16
C HIS A 141 -13.45 6.47 -7.99
N GLN A 142 -12.87 5.38 -8.48
CA GLN A 142 -13.43 4.04 -8.35
C GLN A 142 -13.37 3.49 -6.93
N LEU A 143 -12.36 3.89 -6.14
CA LEU A 143 -12.13 3.45 -4.77
C LEU A 143 -12.49 4.53 -3.74
N ARG A 144 -13.31 5.47 -4.10
CA ARG A 144 -13.64 6.63 -3.29
C ARG A 144 -14.10 6.28 -1.88
N ASN A 145 -15.05 5.36 -1.75
CA ASN A 145 -15.55 4.94 -0.46
C ASN A 145 -14.53 4.14 0.35
N PRO A 146 -13.83 3.16 -0.24
CA PRO A 146 -12.75 2.46 0.47
C PRO A 146 -11.64 3.38 0.96
N LEU A 147 -11.21 4.36 0.15
CA LEU A 147 -10.16 5.31 0.55
C LEU A 147 -10.64 6.23 1.69
N ALA A 148 -11.92 6.63 1.68
CA ALA A 148 -12.49 7.38 2.78
C ALA A 148 -12.49 6.55 4.07
N ALA A 149 -12.80 5.25 3.99
CA ALA A 149 -12.73 4.34 5.12
C ALA A 149 -11.29 4.19 5.66
N ILE A 150 -10.29 4.11 4.78
CA ILE A 150 -8.88 4.09 5.18
C ILE A 150 -8.53 5.34 5.98
N ARG A 151 -8.96 6.51 5.52
CA ARG A 151 -8.72 7.78 6.20
C ARG A 151 -9.42 7.86 7.56
N THR A 152 -10.53 7.17 7.74
CA THR A 152 -11.26 7.14 9.00
C THR A 152 -10.44 6.50 10.11
N TYR A 153 -9.61 5.52 9.78
CA TYR A 153 -8.69 4.90 10.72
C TYR A 153 -7.45 5.76 10.98
N ALA A 154 -7.30 6.80 10.22
CA ALA A 154 -6.17 7.73 10.34
C ALA A 154 -6.47 8.87 11.40
#